data_eb668bfc2cfed29d0a00848e76baf70a
#
_entry.id   eb668bfc2cfed29d0a00848e76baf70a
#
_cell.length_a   1.000
_cell.length_b   1.000
_cell.length_c   1.000
_cell.angle_alpha   90.00
_cell.angle_beta   90.00
_cell.angle_gamma   90.00
#
_symmetry.space_group_name_H-M   'P 1'
#
loop_
_entity.id
_entity.type
_entity.pdbx_description
1 polymer ?
#
loop_
_entity_poly.entity_id
_entity_poly.type
_entity_poly.pdbx_seq_one_letter_code
_entity_poly.pdbx_strand_id
1 'polypeptide(L)'
;QIQSISFPETLKILAERAGIPLPNNNSRQSTDPKQKERDALRKLNEAATRYFQSLLKNPEGGLSARNYLASRNFEAETLEKYRIGWATPTWKGLLTHVKKKSSVTQQQLIQSGLIIKKEDSSAVYDRFRGRIIFPIMDLYSNIIGFGGRSINQEDQPKYLNSPETLLYQKSETLFGMDQAKQAIRKENQVVLVEGYFDQMRAVQHGIENVVATCGTALTTKQASMLRNHAETAILIFDSDTAGRSAAKKGFDILMEHAMNVKIVV
;
A
#
# COMPACT_ATOMS: atom_id res chain seq x y z
N GLN A 1 -10.50 18.38 25.88
CA GLN A 1 -10.62 17.21 24.96
C GLN A 1 -10.08 17.65 23.61
N ILE A 2 -8.90 17.19 23.26
CA ILE A 2 -8.35 17.35 21.91
C ILE A 2 -9.08 16.34 21.02
N GLN A 3 -10.00 16.84 20.20
CA GLN A 3 -10.67 16.01 19.18
C GLN A 3 -9.61 15.55 18.17
N SER A 4 -9.60 14.26 17.83
CA SER A 4 -8.68 13.65 16.86
C SER A 4 -9.06 14.04 15.42
N ILE A 5 -8.98 15.34 15.11
CA ILE A 5 -9.29 15.89 13.79
C ILE A 5 -8.00 16.17 13.01
N SER A 6 -8.02 15.95 11.71
CA SER A 6 -6.86 16.21 10.85
C SER A 6 -6.52 17.70 10.78
N PHE A 7 -5.26 18.04 10.47
CA PHE A 7 -4.87 19.44 10.28
C PHE A 7 -5.76 20.21 9.29
N PRO A 8 -6.16 19.68 8.14
CA PRO A 8 -7.11 20.35 7.25
C PRO A 8 -8.50 20.60 7.87
N GLU A 9 -9.00 19.67 8.67
CA GLU A 9 -10.28 19.82 9.39
C GLU A 9 -10.15 20.83 10.51
N THR A 10 -9.06 20.79 11.25
CA THR A 10 -8.75 21.80 12.27
C THR A 10 -8.69 23.19 11.65
N LEU A 11 -8.03 23.31 10.49
CA LEU A 11 -7.92 24.57 9.77
C LEU A 11 -9.28 25.09 9.31
N LYS A 12 -10.18 24.20 8.85
CA LYS A 12 -11.56 24.56 8.49
C LYS A 12 -12.34 25.11 9.70
N ILE A 13 -12.31 24.39 10.81
CA ILE A 13 -13.01 24.78 12.03
C ILE A 13 -12.49 26.12 12.57
N LEU A 14 -11.17 26.30 12.56
CA LEU A 14 -10.57 27.57 13.01
C LEU A 14 -10.93 28.74 12.08
N ALA A 15 -10.93 28.52 10.78
CA ALA A 15 -11.30 29.53 9.80
C ALA A 15 -12.79 29.92 9.90
N GLU A 16 -13.68 28.95 10.10
CA GLU A 16 -15.12 29.21 10.33
C GLU A 16 -15.32 30.02 11.63
N ARG A 17 -14.62 29.66 12.72
CA ARG A 17 -14.71 30.40 13.98
C ARG A 17 -14.13 31.81 13.90
N ALA A 18 -13.10 32.00 13.08
CA ALA A 18 -12.47 33.30 12.87
C ALA A 18 -13.17 34.17 11.82
N GLY A 19 -14.19 33.64 11.13
CA GLY A 19 -14.86 34.32 10.02
C GLY A 19 -13.95 34.56 8.81
N ILE A 20 -12.85 33.81 8.69
CA ILE A 20 -11.87 33.93 7.61
C ILE A 20 -12.23 32.95 6.50
N PRO A 21 -12.59 33.42 5.28
CA PRO A 21 -12.84 32.52 4.18
C PRO A 21 -11.57 31.75 3.79
N LEU A 22 -11.58 30.43 3.94
CA LEU A 22 -10.49 29.61 3.41
C LEU A 22 -10.47 29.74 1.89
N PRO A 23 -9.30 29.88 1.26
CA PRO A 23 -9.19 29.84 -0.18
C PRO A 23 -9.74 28.51 -0.69
N ASN A 24 -10.68 28.60 -1.62
CA ASN A 24 -11.35 27.43 -2.19
C ASN A 24 -10.30 26.56 -2.90
N ASN A 25 -9.84 25.52 -2.25
CA ASN A 25 -8.77 24.63 -2.75
C ASN A 25 -9.19 23.81 -3.97
N ASN A 26 -10.45 23.93 -4.41
CA ASN A 26 -10.98 23.28 -5.60
C ASN A 26 -10.52 23.91 -6.92
N SER A 27 -9.80 25.03 -6.91
CA SER A 27 -9.38 25.73 -8.13
C SER A 27 -7.87 26.05 -8.25
N ARG A 28 -7.06 25.73 -7.25
CA ARG A 28 -5.60 25.82 -7.42
C ARG A 28 -5.08 24.52 -7.98
N GLN A 29 -5.16 24.35 -9.30
CA GLN A 29 -4.18 23.53 -9.99
C GLN A 29 -2.80 24.06 -9.55
N SER A 30 -2.10 23.29 -8.73
CA SER A 30 -0.73 23.61 -8.34
C SER A 30 0.05 23.95 -9.61
N THR A 31 0.69 25.12 -9.64
CA THR A 31 1.57 25.50 -10.75
C THR A 31 2.90 24.75 -10.68
N ASP A 32 3.18 24.07 -9.56
CA ASP A 32 4.36 23.25 -9.40
C ASP A 32 4.31 22.01 -10.33
N PRO A 33 5.24 21.89 -11.29
CA PRO A 33 5.29 20.76 -12.21
C PRO A 33 5.39 19.40 -11.49
N LYS A 34 6.12 19.32 -10.37
CA LYS A 34 6.25 18.09 -9.57
C LYS A 34 4.91 17.68 -8.92
N GLN A 35 4.13 18.65 -8.45
CA GLN A 35 2.81 18.35 -7.89
C GLN A 35 1.84 17.85 -8.96
N LYS A 36 1.86 18.46 -10.15
CA LYS A 36 1.07 17.99 -11.30
C LYS A 36 1.43 16.56 -11.70
N GLU A 37 2.72 16.24 -11.70
CA GLU A 37 3.20 14.88 -11.97
C GLU A 37 2.72 13.89 -10.91
N ARG A 38 2.84 14.21 -9.62
CA ARG A 38 2.32 13.40 -8.51
C ARG A 38 0.82 13.13 -8.66
N ASP A 39 0.04 14.16 -8.97
CA ASP A 39 -1.41 14.04 -9.12
C ASP A 39 -1.79 13.20 -10.35
N ALA A 40 -1.04 13.30 -11.44
CA ALA A 40 -1.20 12.44 -12.61
C ALA A 40 -0.90 10.97 -12.28
N LEU A 41 0.18 10.69 -11.55
CA LEU A 41 0.54 9.34 -11.12
C LEU A 41 -0.48 8.75 -10.13
N ARG A 42 -1.03 9.55 -9.19
CA ARG A 42 -2.11 9.12 -8.29
C ARG A 42 -3.37 8.72 -9.06
N LYS A 43 -3.79 9.54 -10.02
CA LYS A 43 -4.93 9.24 -10.90
C LYS A 43 -4.70 7.96 -11.70
N LEU A 44 -3.48 7.73 -12.16
CA LEU A 44 -3.10 6.53 -12.88
C LEU A 44 -3.15 5.28 -11.99
N ASN A 45 -2.59 5.36 -10.78
CA ASN A 45 -2.65 4.26 -9.81
C ASN A 45 -4.11 3.93 -9.43
N GLU A 46 -4.94 4.95 -9.25
CA GLU A 46 -6.37 4.77 -8.99
C GLU A 46 -7.09 4.07 -10.16
N ALA A 47 -6.79 4.45 -11.40
CA ALA A 47 -7.34 3.80 -12.59
C ALA A 47 -6.86 2.35 -12.74
N ALA A 48 -5.59 2.08 -12.44
CA ALA A 48 -5.03 0.73 -12.43
C ALA A 48 -5.68 -0.16 -11.36
N THR A 49 -5.93 0.39 -10.17
CA THR A 49 -6.63 -0.33 -9.09
C THR A 49 -8.03 -0.75 -9.53
N ARG A 50 -8.82 0.17 -10.09
CA ARG A 50 -10.15 -0.15 -10.61
C ARG A 50 -10.11 -1.20 -11.71
N TYR A 51 -9.11 -1.16 -12.57
CA TYR A 51 -8.91 -2.19 -13.59
C TYR A 51 -8.62 -3.55 -12.97
N PHE A 52 -7.68 -3.67 -12.03
CA PHE A 52 -7.36 -4.92 -11.35
C PHE A 52 -8.55 -5.46 -10.54
N GLN A 53 -9.32 -4.59 -9.87
CA GLN A 53 -10.55 -4.97 -9.19
C GLN A 53 -11.60 -5.53 -10.17
N SER A 54 -11.76 -4.88 -11.35
CA SER A 54 -12.70 -5.37 -12.38
C SER A 54 -12.32 -6.75 -12.92
N LEU A 55 -11.02 -7.03 -13.05
CA LEU A 55 -10.52 -8.35 -13.46
C LEU A 55 -10.76 -9.42 -12.38
N LEU A 56 -10.60 -9.08 -11.10
CA LEU A 56 -10.93 -10.00 -10.01
C LEU A 56 -12.41 -10.36 -9.98
N LYS A 57 -13.29 -9.37 -10.24
CA LYS A 57 -14.75 -9.55 -10.29
C LYS A 57 -15.22 -10.24 -11.57
N ASN A 58 -14.40 -10.34 -12.62
CA ASN A 58 -14.78 -10.99 -13.87
C ASN A 58 -15.05 -12.49 -13.63
N PRO A 59 -16.21 -13.04 -14.09
CA PRO A 59 -16.63 -14.40 -13.79
C PRO A 59 -15.59 -15.46 -14.21
N GLU A 60 -15.06 -15.37 -15.41
CA GLU A 60 -14.11 -16.33 -15.97
C GLU A 60 -12.66 -15.96 -15.67
N GLY A 61 -12.25 -14.74 -16.05
CA GLY A 61 -10.87 -14.30 -15.96
C GLY A 61 -10.35 -14.11 -14.52
N GLY A 62 -11.26 -13.94 -13.55
CA GLY A 62 -10.94 -13.80 -12.13
C GLY A 62 -11.11 -15.09 -11.30
N LEU A 63 -11.60 -16.18 -11.88
CA LEU A 63 -11.98 -17.39 -11.15
C LEU A 63 -10.81 -17.98 -10.35
N SER A 64 -9.65 -18.16 -10.98
CA SER A 64 -8.46 -18.70 -10.33
C SER A 64 -8.00 -17.86 -9.14
N ALA A 65 -8.04 -16.53 -9.30
CA ALA A 65 -7.68 -15.60 -8.24
C ALA A 65 -8.68 -15.63 -7.08
N ARG A 66 -9.99 -15.68 -7.36
CA ARG A 66 -11.03 -15.80 -6.31
C ARG A 66 -10.92 -17.12 -5.56
N ASN A 67 -10.72 -18.24 -6.26
CA ASN A 67 -10.51 -19.56 -5.64
C ASN A 67 -9.28 -19.55 -4.73
N TYR A 68 -8.18 -18.93 -5.18
CA TYR A 68 -6.98 -18.80 -4.38
C TYR A 68 -7.24 -17.96 -3.11
N LEU A 69 -7.94 -16.84 -3.19
CA LEU A 69 -8.27 -16.00 -2.05
C LEU A 69 -9.23 -16.71 -1.08
N ALA A 70 -10.21 -17.44 -1.60
CA ALA A 70 -11.13 -18.27 -0.81
C ALA A 70 -10.38 -19.41 -0.08
N SER A 71 -9.43 -20.10 -0.74
CA SER A 71 -8.60 -21.12 -0.09
C SER A 71 -7.70 -20.56 1.02
N ARG A 72 -7.50 -19.24 1.03
CA ARG A 72 -6.83 -18.49 2.08
C ARG A 72 -7.79 -17.92 3.13
N ASN A 73 -9.07 -18.26 3.09
CA ASN A 73 -10.12 -17.83 4.01
C ASN A 73 -10.26 -16.29 4.12
N PHE A 74 -10.13 -15.57 2.98
CA PHE A 74 -10.42 -14.15 2.94
C PHE A 74 -11.87 -13.90 2.58
N GLU A 75 -12.53 -13.08 3.39
CA GLU A 75 -13.91 -12.64 3.21
C GLU A 75 -14.00 -11.53 2.15
N ALA A 76 -15.16 -11.47 1.47
CA ALA A 76 -15.39 -10.48 0.42
C ALA A 76 -15.26 -9.04 0.93
N GLU A 77 -15.72 -8.77 2.15
CA GLU A 77 -15.62 -7.46 2.80
C GLU A 77 -14.16 -7.03 2.99
N THR A 78 -13.32 -7.95 3.47
CA THR A 78 -11.88 -7.70 3.61
C THR A 78 -11.23 -7.39 2.26
N LEU A 79 -11.56 -8.17 1.22
CA LEU A 79 -11.02 -7.93 -0.12
C LEU A 79 -11.46 -6.58 -0.69
N GLU A 80 -12.68 -6.15 -0.43
CA GLU A 80 -13.21 -4.86 -0.84
C GLU A 80 -12.53 -3.71 -0.06
N LYS A 81 -12.42 -3.82 1.26
CA LYS A 81 -11.75 -2.87 2.15
C LYS A 81 -10.32 -2.58 1.70
N TYR A 82 -9.57 -3.61 1.33
CA TYR A 82 -8.19 -3.48 0.83
C TYR A 82 -8.10 -3.26 -0.67
N ARG A 83 -9.24 -3.18 -1.37
CA ARG A 83 -9.32 -2.93 -2.81
C ARG A 83 -8.50 -3.94 -3.62
N ILE A 84 -8.48 -5.19 -3.17
CA ILE A 84 -7.72 -6.28 -3.78
C ILE A 84 -8.13 -6.47 -5.25
N GLY A 85 -7.15 -6.70 -6.09
CA GLY A 85 -7.33 -6.90 -7.52
C GLY A 85 -6.63 -8.14 -8.06
N TRP A 86 -6.79 -8.35 -9.36
CA TRP A 86 -6.15 -9.43 -10.10
C TRP A 86 -5.47 -8.89 -11.35
N ALA A 87 -4.21 -9.21 -11.54
CA ALA A 87 -3.50 -9.01 -12.79
C ALA A 87 -3.44 -10.35 -13.53
N THR A 88 -4.18 -10.47 -14.64
CA THR A 88 -4.15 -11.67 -15.48
C THR A 88 -2.75 -11.96 -16.00
N PRO A 89 -2.45 -13.20 -16.45
CA PRO A 89 -1.11 -13.56 -16.94
C PRO A 89 -0.75 -12.93 -18.31
N THR A 90 -1.54 -11.97 -18.79
CA THR A 90 -1.31 -11.28 -20.06
C THR A 90 -0.17 -10.27 -19.97
N TRP A 91 0.62 -10.16 -21.04
CA TRP A 91 1.80 -9.28 -21.08
C TRP A 91 1.49 -7.78 -21.17
N LYS A 92 0.33 -7.42 -21.74
CA LYS A 92 -0.04 -6.01 -22.06
C LYS A 92 -1.50 -5.69 -21.72
N GLY A 93 -2.09 -6.37 -20.75
CA GLY A 93 -3.49 -6.17 -20.38
C GLY A 93 -3.77 -4.77 -19.86
N LEU A 94 -3.05 -4.34 -18.82
CA LEU A 94 -3.17 -2.99 -18.26
C LEU A 94 -2.77 -1.92 -19.28
N LEU A 95 -1.62 -2.10 -19.95
CA LEU A 95 -1.14 -1.17 -20.97
C LEU A 95 -2.20 -0.91 -22.05
N THR A 96 -2.82 -1.97 -22.56
CA THR A 96 -3.87 -1.88 -23.58
C THR A 96 -5.12 -1.18 -23.04
N HIS A 97 -5.53 -1.53 -21.82
CA HIS A 97 -6.69 -0.93 -21.17
C HIS A 97 -6.53 0.57 -20.97
N VAL A 98 -5.40 1.00 -20.42
CA VAL A 98 -5.14 2.42 -20.13
C VAL A 98 -5.03 3.23 -21.43
N LYS A 99 -4.33 2.73 -22.45
CA LYS A 99 -4.23 3.42 -23.75
C LYS A 99 -5.57 3.64 -24.44
N LYS A 100 -6.55 2.75 -24.23
CA LYS A 100 -7.90 2.92 -24.81
C LYS A 100 -8.75 3.96 -24.11
N LYS A 101 -8.49 4.26 -22.84
CA LYS A 101 -9.39 5.04 -21.98
C LYS A 101 -8.86 6.40 -21.56
N SER A 102 -7.59 6.70 -21.78
CA SER A 102 -6.98 7.91 -21.26
C SER A 102 -5.83 8.44 -22.13
N SER A 103 -5.54 9.72 -21.94
CA SER A 103 -4.36 10.39 -22.52
C SER A 103 -3.05 10.07 -21.78
N VAL A 104 -3.01 9.00 -20.98
CA VAL A 104 -1.82 8.60 -20.22
C VAL A 104 -0.71 8.17 -21.18
N THR A 105 0.47 8.75 -21.00
CA THR A 105 1.64 8.43 -21.80
C THR A 105 2.31 7.16 -21.31
N GLN A 106 3.05 6.50 -22.22
CA GLN A 106 3.89 5.36 -21.84
C GLN A 106 4.92 5.72 -20.77
N GLN A 107 5.45 6.93 -20.81
CA GLN A 107 6.40 7.43 -19.82
C GLN A 107 5.79 7.49 -18.42
N GLN A 108 4.57 7.98 -18.29
CA GLN A 108 3.85 8.00 -17.01
C GLN A 108 3.60 6.58 -16.45
N LEU A 109 3.30 5.61 -17.32
CA LEU A 109 3.17 4.20 -16.91
C LEU A 109 4.48 3.61 -16.42
N ILE A 110 5.62 3.98 -17.02
CA ILE A 110 6.96 3.58 -16.54
C ILE A 110 7.25 4.24 -15.20
N GLN A 111 7.01 5.54 -15.07
CA GLN A 111 7.25 6.32 -13.85
C GLN A 111 6.39 5.85 -12.68
N SER A 112 5.18 5.34 -12.93
CA SER A 112 4.32 4.74 -11.90
C SER A 112 4.77 3.34 -11.48
N GLY A 113 5.72 2.72 -12.20
CA GLY A 113 6.16 1.34 -11.97
C GLY A 113 5.14 0.27 -12.39
N LEU A 114 4.10 0.63 -13.15
CA LEU A 114 3.08 -0.30 -13.63
C LEU A 114 3.51 -1.10 -14.85
N ILE A 115 4.41 -0.54 -15.67
CA ILE A 115 5.01 -1.24 -16.80
C ILE A 115 6.53 -1.23 -16.73
N ILE A 116 7.13 -2.21 -17.37
CA ILE A 116 8.58 -2.38 -17.50
C ILE A 116 8.96 -2.12 -18.95
N LYS A 117 9.99 -1.30 -19.18
CA LYS A 117 10.66 -1.20 -20.45
C LYS A 117 11.79 -2.23 -20.48
N LYS A 118 11.81 -3.06 -21.52
CA LYS A 118 12.90 -4.04 -21.71
C LYS A 118 14.19 -3.30 -22.03
N GLU A 119 15.29 -3.69 -21.37
CA GLU A 119 16.62 -3.22 -21.72
C GLU A 119 16.90 -3.54 -23.20
N ASP A 120 17.61 -2.67 -23.88
CA ASP A 120 17.99 -2.77 -25.30
C ASP A 120 16.81 -2.89 -26.31
N SER A 121 15.61 -2.50 -25.91
CA SER A 121 14.42 -2.56 -26.76
C SER A 121 13.43 -1.44 -26.45
N SER A 122 12.62 -1.05 -27.45
CA SER A 122 11.45 -0.20 -27.25
C SER A 122 10.24 -0.97 -26.66
N ALA A 123 10.36 -2.27 -26.48
CA ALA A 123 9.27 -3.10 -26.00
C ALA A 123 8.94 -2.82 -24.53
N VAL A 124 7.65 -2.72 -24.23
CA VAL A 124 7.13 -2.54 -22.88
C VAL A 124 6.09 -3.61 -22.57
N TYR A 125 5.98 -3.96 -21.29
CA TYR A 125 5.04 -4.94 -20.79
C TYR A 125 4.59 -4.63 -19.37
N ASP A 126 3.45 -5.18 -18.96
CA ASP A 126 2.89 -4.99 -17.61
C ASP A 126 3.83 -5.58 -16.56
N ARG A 127 4.10 -4.83 -15.49
CA ARG A 127 4.92 -5.32 -14.38
C ARG A 127 4.27 -6.48 -13.65
N PHE A 128 2.98 -6.37 -13.40
CA PHE A 128 2.22 -7.39 -12.65
C PHE A 128 1.46 -8.29 -13.63
N ARG A 129 1.71 -9.60 -13.56
CA ARG A 129 1.10 -10.63 -14.39
C ARG A 129 0.89 -11.89 -13.57
N GLY A 130 -0.29 -12.51 -13.65
CA GLY A 130 -0.62 -13.73 -12.88
C GLY A 130 -0.57 -13.51 -11.35
N ARG A 131 -0.95 -12.30 -10.85
CA ARG A 131 -0.74 -11.93 -9.46
C ARG A 131 -1.99 -11.33 -8.82
N ILE A 132 -2.26 -11.72 -7.59
CA ILE A 132 -3.14 -10.96 -6.69
C ILE A 132 -2.47 -9.61 -6.44
N ILE A 133 -3.23 -8.53 -6.58
CA ILE A 133 -2.74 -7.16 -6.44
C ILE A 133 -3.21 -6.55 -5.13
N PHE A 134 -2.26 -6.02 -4.39
CA PHE A 134 -2.45 -5.27 -3.15
C PHE A 134 -2.12 -3.80 -3.42
N PRO A 135 -3.12 -2.91 -3.50
CA PRO A 135 -2.84 -1.48 -3.54
C PRO A 135 -2.15 -1.05 -2.25
N ILE A 136 -1.05 -0.32 -2.39
CA ILE A 136 -0.30 0.24 -1.25
C ILE A 136 -0.69 1.70 -1.14
N MET A 137 -1.09 2.13 0.07
CA MET A 137 -1.62 3.46 0.33
C MET A 137 -0.69 4.28 1.23
N ASP A 138 -0.70 5.60 1.02
CA ASP A 138 -0.10 6.55 1.96
C ASP A 138 -1.03 6.79 3.16
N LEU A 139 -0.59 7.59 4.15
CA LEU A 139 -1.38 7.91 5.35
C LEU A 139 -2.74 8.60 5.05
N TYR A 140 -2.95 9.08 3.85
CA TYR A 140 -4.18 9.74 3.39
C TYR A 140 -5.03 8.84 2.48
N SER A 141 -4.72 7.53 2.43
CA SER A 141 -5.39 6.53 1.59
C SER A 141 -5.27 6.79 0.09
N ASN A 142 -4.25 7.54 -0.36
CA ASN A 142 -3.93 7.62 -1.78
C ASN A 142 -3.10 6.41 -2.19
N ILE A 143 -3.40 5.82 -3.34
CA ILE A 143 -2.65 4.68 -3.87
C ILE A 143 -1.31 5.17 -4.41
N ILE A 144 -0.22 4.74 -3.78
CA ILE A 144 1.15 5.14 -4.11
C ILE A 144 1.92 4.07 -4.87
N GLY A 145 1.49 2.80 -4.78
CA GLY A 145 2.15 1.68 -5.41
C GLY A 145 1.33 0.39 -5.27
N PHE A 146 1.95 -0.72 -5.61
CA PHE A 146 1.29 -2.03 -5.60
C PHE A 146 2.24 -3.11 -5.10
N GLY A 147 1.69 -4.07 -4.37
CA GLY A 147 2.26 -5.38 -4.16
C GLY A 147 1.57 -6.39 -5.07
N GLY A 148 2.28 -7.44 -5.46
CA GLY A 148 1.72 -8.52 -6.26
C GLY A 148 2.18 -9.87 -5.77
N ARG A 149 1.25 -10.79 -5.45
CA ARG A 149 1.54 -12.17 -5.09
C ARG A 149 1.18 -13.11 -6.23
N SER A 150 2.13 -13.92 -6.70
CA SER A 150 1.83 -14.98 -7.67
C SER A 150 0.93 -16.05 -7.05
N ILE A 151 -0.08 -16.49 -7.78
CA ILE A 151 -0.88 -17.66 -7.43
C ILE A 151 -0.27 -18.96 -7.94
N ASN A 152 0.63 -18.89 -8.92
CA ASN A 152 1.40 -20.02 -9.39
C ASN A 152 2.66 -20.19 -8.53
N GLN A 153 2.91 -21.41 -8.05
CA GLN A 153 4.05 -21.71 -7.18
C GLN A 153 5.40 -21.64 -7.92
N GLU A 154 5.40 -21.86 -9.22
CA GLU A 154 6.61 -21.82 -10.06
C GLU A 154 7.06 -20.40 -10.41
N ASP A 155 6.17 -19.40 -10.29
CA ASP A 155 6.49 -18.02 -10.64
C ASP A 155 7.40 -17.36 -9.59
N GLN A 156 8.54 -16.89 -10.04
CA GLN A 156 9.46 -16.11 -9.21
C GLN A 156 9.49 -14.63 -9.63
N PRO A 157 9.65 -13.71 -8.69
CA PRO A 157 9.57 -13.91 -7.25
C PRO A 157 8.11 -14.14 -6.80
N LYS A 158 7.92 -14.87 -5.69
CA LYS A 158 6.60 -15.12 -5.09
C LYS A 158 5.85 -13.82 -4.79
N TYR A 159 6.54 -12.82 -4.27
CA TYR A 159 6.05 -11.46 -4.08
C TYR A 159 6.84 -10.48 -4.94
N LEU A 160 6.15 -9.56 -5.56
CA LEU A 160 6.72 -8.48 -6.38
C LEU A 160 6.09 -7.16 -5.98
N ASN A 161 6.91 -6.17 -5.62
CA ASN A 161 6.43 -4.83 -5.30
C ASN A 161 6.71 -3.84 -6.44
N SER A 162 6.01 -2.71 -6.43
CA SER A 162 6.37 -1.55 -7.23
C SER A 162 7.85 -1.19 -6.99
N PRO A 163 8.56 -0.66 -8.00
CA PRO A 163 9.87 -0.06 -7.78
C PRO A 163 9.72 1.25 -6.98
N GLU A 164 10.81 1.83 -6.56
CA GLU A 164 10.83 3.21 -6.08
C GLU A 164 10.28 4.15 -7.15
N THR A 165 9.37 5.05 -6.76
CA THR A 165 8.75 6.03 -7.66
C THR A 165 8.67 7.39 -6.98
N LEU A 166 8.17 8.41 -7.70
CA LEU A 166 7.90 9.71 -7.10
C LEU A 166 6.84 9.65 -5.97
N LEU A 167 5.99 8.61 -5.96
CA LEU A 167 4.94 8.42 -4.94
C LEU A 167 5.30 7.38 -3.89
N TYR A 168 6.05 6.34 -4.25
CA TYR A 168 6.29 5.16 -3.43
C TYR A 168 7.74 5.02 -3.05
N GLN A 169 8.01 5.03 -1.77
CA GLN A 169 9.32 4.75 -1.17
C GLN A 169 9.15 3.61 -0.16
N LYS A 170 9.76 2.45 -0.46
CA LYS A 170 9.64 1.26 0.39
C LYS A 170 10.11 1.52 1.82
N SER A 171 11.20 2.28 1.94
CA SER A 171 11.80 2.60 3.24
C SER A 171 10.94 3.49 4.13
N GLU A 172 9.88 4.09 3.61
CA GLU A 172 8.99 5.01 4.32
C GLU A 172 7.55 4.50 4.39
N THR A 173 7.25 3.35 3.78
CA THR A 173 5.88 2.84 3.64
C THR A 173 5.67 1.58 4.47
N LEU A 174 4.57 1.53 5.21
CA LEU A 174 4.05 0.33 5.89
C LEU A 174 2.65 0.04 5.33
N PHE A 175 2.42 -1.20 4.94
CA PHE A 175 1.11 -1.62 4.43
C PHE A 175 0.07 -1.63 5.55
N GLY A 176 -1.11 -1.09 5.27
CA GLY A 176 -2.21 -0.99 6.22
C GLY A 176 -2.11 0.18 7.20
N MET A 177 -1.06 1.00 7.16
CA MET A 177 -0.86 2.11 8.09
C MET A 177 -1.97 3.17 7.99
N ASP A 178 -2.51 3.41 6.80
CA ASP A 178 -3.63 4.32 6.56
C ASP A 178 -4.89 3.92 7.33
N GLN A 179 -5.14 2.62 7.47
CA GLN A 179 -6.28 2.06 8.20
C GLN A 179 -5.98 1.90 9.70
N ALA A 180 -4.77 1.48 10.03
CA ALA A 180 -4.37 1.14 11.40
C ALA A 180 -4.10 2.35 12.30
N LYS A 181 -3.75 3.51 11.74
CA LYS A 181 -3.25 4.68 12.50
C LYS A 181 -4.15 5.14 13.65
N GLN A 182 -5.47 5.00 13.54
CA GLN A 182 -6.39 5.38 14.60
C GLN A 182 -6.41 4.36 15.74
N ALA A 183 -6.46 3.07 15.41
CA ALA A 183 -6.40 1.99 16.38
C ALA A 183 -5.03 1.99 17.10
N ILE A 184 -3.93 2.18 16.35
CA ILE A 184 -2.58 2.31 16.92
C ILE A 184 -2.52 3.42 17.98
N ARG A 185 -3.05 4.60 17.66
CA ARG A 185 -3.08 5.73 18.60
C ARG A 185 -3.95 5.47 19.83
N LYS A 186 -5.13 4.87 19.61
CA LYS A 186 -6.08 4.55 20.68
C LYS A 186 -5.50 3.55 21.67
N GLU A 187 -4.82 2.54 21.16
CA GLU A 187 -4.22 1.47 21.95
C GLU A 187 -2.81 1.80 22.45
N ASN A 188 -2.20 2.89 21.94
CA ASN A 188 -0.79 3.26 22.14
C ASN A 188 0.17 2.10 21.80
N GLN A 189 -0.23 1.26 20.85
CA GLN A 189 0.46 0.01 20.51
C GLN A 189 0.28 -0.30 19.03
N VAL A 190 1.36 -0.77 18.38
CA VAL A 190 1.35 -1.25 17.00
C VAL A 190 1.80 -2.71 16.95
N VAL A 191 1.12 -3.52 16.13
CA VAL A 191 1.54 -4.87 15.78
C VAL A 191 2.21 -4.83 14.40
N LEU A 192 3.43 -5.36 14.29
CA LEU A 192 4.15 -5.48 13.04
C LEU A 192 4.18 -6.95 12.62
N VAL A 193 3.79 -7.19 11.37
CA VAL A 193 3.86 -8.49 10.70
C VAL A 193 4.67 -8.39 9.41
N GLU A 194 5.01 -9.53 8.79
CA GLU A 194 5.86 -9.53 7.59
C GLU A 194 5.11 -9.23 6.31
N GLY A 195 3.94 -9.83 6.11
CA GLY A 195 3.30 -9.90 4.80
C GLY A 195 1.92 -9.25 4.70
N TYR A 196 1.51 -9.03 3.46
CA TYR A 196 0.19 -8.50 3.12
C TYR A 196 -0.95 -9.33 3.70
N PHE A 197 -0.87 -10.65 3.54
CA PHE A 197 -1.91 -11.55 4.00
C PHE A 197 -1.99 -11.63 5.52
N ASP A 198 -0.86 -11.56 6.21
CA ASP A 198 -0.81 -11.61 7.67
C ASP A 198 -1.51 -10.40 8.27
N GLN A 199 -1.22 -9.22 7.71
CA GLN A 199 -1.85 -7.96 8.09
C GLN A 199 -3.36 -7.98 7.83
N MET A 200 -3.78 -8.36 6.61
CA MET A 200 -5.19 -8.42 6.25
C MET A 200 -5.95 -9.44 7.10
N ARG A 201 -5.34 -10.59 7.41
CA ARG A 201 -5.95 -11.62 8.25
C ARG A 201 -6.12 -11.15 9.69
N ALA A 202 -5.13 -10.47 10.25
CA ALA A 202 -5.24 -9.90 11.59
C ALA A 202 -6.40 -8.90 11.66
N VAL A 203 -6.54 -8.02 10.67
CA VAL A 203 -7.66 -7.06 10.61
C VAL A 203 -9.00 -7.75 10.42
N GLN A 204 -9.10 -8.80 9.61
CA GLN A 204 -10.31 -9.60 9.44
C GLN A 204 -10.80 -10.22 10.75
N HIS A 205 -9.87 -10.52 11.66
CA HIS A 205 -10.17 -11.07 13.00
C HIS A 205 -10.17 -9.99 14.09
N GLY A 206 -10.32 -8.72 13.75
CA GLY A 206 -10.55 -7.63 14.70
C GLY A 206 -9.27 -7.01 15.30
N ILE A 207 -8.08 -7.40 14.85
CA ILE A 207 -6.81 -6.75 15.27
C ILE A 207 -6.53 -5.60 14.31
N GLU A 208 -6.98 -4.39 14.67
CA GLU A 208 -6.96 -3.23 13.74
C GLU A 208 -5.66 -2.42 13.79
N ASN A 209 -4.88 -2.53 14.88
CA ASN A 209 -3.61 -1.81 15.08
C ASN A 209 -2.40 -2.50 14.43
N VAL A 210 -2.59 -3.22 13.33
CA VAL A 210 -1.57 -4.04 12.67
C VAL A 210 -1.12 -3.44 11.33
N VAL A 211 0.19 -3.47 11.08
CA VAL A 211 0.84 -3.03 9.85
C VAL A 211 1.87 -4.06 9.36
N ALA A 212 2.21 -4.02 8.07
CA ALA A 212 3.20 -4.95 7.52
C ALA A 212 4.35 -4.23 6.79
N THR A 213 5.55 -4.81 6.89
CA THR A 213 6.76 -4.34 6.18
C THR A 213 6.82 -4.78 4.72
N CYS A 214 6.09 -5.84 4.35
CA CYS A 214 5.89 -6.34 2.99
C CYS A 214 7.17 -6.64 2.19
N GLY A 215 8.04 -7.47 2.76
CA GLY A 215 9.21 -8.02 2.08
C GLY A 215 10.46 -7.11 2.15
N THR A 216 10.49 -6.20 3.12
CA THR A 216 11.68 -5.45 3.50
C THR A 216 11.91 -5.56 5.00
N ALA A 217 13.17 -5.52 5.44
CA ALA A 217 13.46 -5.31 6.87
C ALA A 217 12.88 -3.96 7.30
N LEU A 218 12.47 -3.85 8.57
CA LEU A 218 12.06 -2.58 9.16
C LEU A 218 13.18 -1.54 9.01
N THR A 219 12.82 -0.32 8.66
CA THR A 219 13.76 0.78 8.48
C THR A 219 13.65 1.82 9.59
N THR A 220 14.70 2.62 9.79
CA THR A 220 14.72 3.77 10.70
C THR A 220 13.57 4.75 10.43
N LYS A 221 13.25 5.01 9.16
CA LYS A 221 12.14 5.92 8.79
C LYS A 221 10.77 5.34 9.15
N GLN A 222 10.57 4.04 8.96
CA GLN A 222 9.35 3.36 9.39
C GLN A 222 9.24 3.34 10.92
N ALA A 223 10.33 3.07 11.65
CA ALA A 223 10.34 3.11 13.12
C ALA A 223 10.03 4.51 13.66
N SER A 224 10.63 5.56 13.08
CA SER A 224 10.31 6.95 13.40
C SER A 224 8.83 7.28 13.16
N MET A 225 8.25 6.80 12.05
CA MET A 225 6.81 6.95 11.78
C MET A 225 5.99 6.27 12.88
N LEU A 226 6.31 5.03 13.24
CA LEU A 226 5.58 4.27 14.26
C LEU A 226 5.66 4.96 15.64
N ARG A 227 6.84 5.45 16.02
CA ARG A 227 7.04 6.16 17.30
C ARG A 227 6.14 7.40 17.42
N ASN A 228 5.84 8.07 16.32
CA ASN A 228 4.91 9.20 16.30
C ASN A 228 3.43 8.81 16.55
N HIS A 229 3.13 7.50 16.55
CA HIS A 229 1.76 6.99 16.70
C HIS A 229 1.58 6.09 17.92
N ALA A 230 2.64 5.43 18.43
CA ALA A 230 2.57 4.52 19.56
C ALA A 230 3.90 4.47 20.33
N GLU A 231 3.83 4.08 21.60
CA GLU A 231 5.00 3.83 22.45
C GLU A 231 5.44 2.37 22.44
N THR A 232 4.52 1.44 22.13
CA THR A 232 4.79 0.00 22.15
C THR A 232 4.68 -0.59 20.76
N ALA A 233 5.64 -1.43 20.37
CA ALA A 233 5.61 -2.27 19.17
C ALA A 233 5.62 -3.75 19.53
N ILE A 234 4.75 -4.54 18.89
CA ILE A 234 4.73 -6.00 19.01
C ILE A 234 5.17 -6.58 17.66
N LEU A 235 6.24 -7.31 17.64
CA LEU A 235 6.74 -8.00 16.44
C LEU A 235 6.18 -9.42 16.41
N ILE A 236 5.47 -9.77 15.34
CA ILE A 236 4.95 -11.11 15.05
C ILE A 236 5.47 -11.51 13.68
N PHE A 237 6.61 -12.16 13.66
CA PHE A 237 7.32 -12.57 12.44
C PHE A 237 7.39 -14.09 12.35
N ASP A 238 7.65 -14.60 11.15
CA ASP A 238 7.74 -16.05 10.94
C ASP A 238 8.84 -16.68 11.80
N SER A 239 8.60 -17.90 12.28
CA SER A 239 9.52 -18.61 13.16
C SER A 239 10.75 -19.19 12.44
N ASP A 240 10.87 -18.99 11.12
CA ASP A 240 12.03 -19.42 10.34
C ASP A 240 13.28 -18.54 10.59
N THR A 241 14.40 -18.92 10.01
CA THR A 241 15.67 -18.20 10.21
C THR A 241 15.61 -16.76 9.70
N ALA A 242 14.88 -16.51 8.61
CA ALA A 242 14.76 -15.19 8.01
C ALA A 242 13.89 -14.28 8.90
N GLY A 243 12.72 -14.77 9.35
CA GLY A 243 11.82 -14.03 10.24
C GLY A 243 12.47 -13.73 11.59
N ARG A 244 13.20 -14.69 12.19
CA ARG A 244 13.96 -14.42 13.42
C ARG A 244 15.04 -13.36 13.25
N SER A 245 15.75 -13.37 12.12
CA SER A 245 16.74 -12.34 11.80
C SER A 245 16.08 -10.96 11.58
N ALA A 246 14.93 -10.94 10.91
CA ALA A 246 14.14 -9.72 10.72
C ALA A 246 13.60 -9.18 12.05
N ALA A 247 13.08 -10.04 12.93
CA ALA A 247 12.60 -9.67 14.26
C ALA A 247 13.72 -9.05 15.11
N LYS A 248 14.93 -9.66 15.11
CA LYS A 248 16.08 -9.10 15.83
C LYS A 248 16.46 -7.71 15.32
N LYS A 249 16.61 -7.55 14.00
CA LYS A 249 16.91 -6.24 13.40
C LYS A 249 15.82 -5.20 13.69
N GLY A 250 14.54 -5.62 13.59
CA GLY A 250 13.41 -4.78 13.93
C GLY A 250 13.42 -4.34 15.38
N PHE A 251 13.73 -5.24 16.30
CA PHE A 251 13.90 -4.95 17.73
C PHE A 251 14.96 -3.87 17.96
N ASP A 252 16.17 -4.05 17.41
CA ASP A 252 17.27 -3.12 17.58
C ASP A 252 16.87 -1.70 17.10
N ILE A 253 16.29 -1.60 15.89
CA ILE A 253 15.85 -0.31 15.30
C ILE A 253 14.75 0.35 16.15
N LEU A 254 13.76 -0.40 16.63
CA LEU A 254 12.67 0.17 17.43
C LEU A 254 13.16 0.63 18.81
N MET A 255 14.09 -0.10 19.42
CA MET A 255 14.73 0.32 20.68
C MET A 255 15.54 1.60 20.50
N GLU A 256 16.27 1.78 19.39
CA GLU A 256 16.96 3.04 19.05
C GLU A 256 15.98 4.22 18.95
N HIS A 257 14.71 3.97 18.63
CA HIS A 257 13.65 4.98 18.57
C HIS A 257 12.85 5.10 19.86
N ALA A 258 13.37 4.59 20.98
CA ALA A 258 12.74 4.64 22.29
C ALA A 258 11.31 4.05 22.33
N MET A 259 11.08 2.97 21.60
CA MET A 259 9.84 2.19 21.68
C MET A 259 9.99 1.01 22.63
N ASN A 260 8.94 0.69 23.37
CA ASN A 260 8.84 -0.57 24.10
C ASN A 260 8.57 -1.69 23.09
N VAL A 261 9.40 -2.73 23.08
CA VAL A 261 9.29 -3.80 22.07
C VAL A 261 8.94 -5.13 22.74
N LYS A 262 7.92 -5.80 22.18
CA LYS A 262 7.56 -7.19 22.52
C LYS A 262 7.75 -8.04 21.27
N ILE A 263 8.24 -9.26 21.44
CA ILE A 263 8.39 -10.24 20.35
C ILE A 263 7.49 -11.43 20.70
N VAL A 264 6.65 -11.82 19.74
CA VAL A 264 5.85 -13.05 19.80
C VAL A 264 6.47 -14.04 18.81
N VAL A 265 6.78 -15.23 19.32
CA VAL A 265 7.41 -16.34 18.56
C VAL A 265 6.41 -17.46 18.39
#